data_2b67e50ad2c6d9ad8092e76dd4e7440e
#
_entry.id   2b67e50ad2c6d9ad8092e76dd4e7440e
#
_cell.length_a   1.000
_cell.length_b   1.000
_cell.length_c   1.000
_cell.angle_alpha   90.00
_cell.angle_beta   90.00
_cell.angle_gamma   90.00
#
_symmetry.space_group_name_H-M   'P 1'
#
loop_
_entity.id
_entity.type
_entity.pdbx_description
1 polymer ?
#
loop_
_entity_poly.entity_id
_entity_poly.type
_entity_poly.pdbx_seq_one_letter_code
_entity_poly.pdbx_strand_id
1 'polypeptide(L)'
;MTLLQAPHPFAGLRRGHYRLILADPPTKFVAGTKSRPQHYPRMTDADIAALPVHDLMHPEGCWLALWVTSPKLYKPMGSTTRLRPDELASAWGCRFSARGWLWVKLRKGAARVVAPHSVFAASDLHRGLGLTTAKNAEDLLLFRRGSPKVKSRKGFEIVISPRREHSRKPDEMYEKIEEFCDGPYLELFARNQDRPGWEFWGNETHRFSTMLTGAA
;
A
#
# COMPACT_ATOMS: atom_id res chain seq x y z
N MET A 1 32.42 11.40 -24.43
CA MET A 1 32.16 10.27 -23.51
C MET A 1 30.71 10.41 -23.02
N THR A 2 29.76 9.72 -23.65
CA THR A 2 28.35 9.79 -23.29
C THR A 2 28.17 8.97 -21.99
N LEU A 3 27.90 9.64 -20.88
CA LEU A 3 27.55 8.96 -19.64
C LEU A 3 26.24 8.18 -19.93
N LEU A 4 26.33 6.87 -19.96
CA LEU A 4 25.15 6.00 -19.96
C LEU A 4 24.34 6.30 -18.69
N GLN A 5 23.25 7.06 -18.83
CA GLN A 5 22.32 7.25 -17.73
C GLN A 5 21.77 5.87 -17.31
N ALA A 6 21.83 5.60 -16.02
CA ALA A 6 21.20 4.39 -15.48
C ALA A 6 19.72 4.32 -15.94
N PRO A 7 19.22 3.13 -16.29
CA PRO A 7 17.85 3.00 -16.75
C PRO A 7 16.89 3.52 -15.67
N HIS A 8 15.85 4.22 -16.10
CA HIS A 8 14.84 4.77 -15.19
C HIS A 8 14.21 3.61 -14.37
N PRO A 9 14.08 3.73 -13.05
CA PRO A 9 13.61 2.62 -12.19
C PRO A 9 12.21 2.10 -12.57
N PHE A 10 11.41 2.94 -13.22
CA PHE A 10 10.07 2.62 -13.73
C PHE A 10 10.06 2.42 -15.25
N ALA A 11 11.12 1.84 -15.81
CA ALA A 11 11.14 1.48 -17.23
C ALA A 11 9.95 0.56 -17.57
N GLY A 12 9.19 0.90 -18.61
CA GLY A 12 7.98 0.18 -19.02
C GLY A 12 6.67 0.76 -18.48
N LEU A 13 6.72 1.63 -17.46
CA LEU A 13 5.53 2.35 -17.00
C LEU A 13 5.33 3.67 -17.76
N ARG A 14 4.09 4.08 -17.90
CA ARG A 14 3.72 5.33 -18.60
C ARG A 14 3.91 6.53 -17.69
N ARG A 15 4.67 7.53 -18.14
CA ARG A 15 4.87 8.80 -17.41
C ARG A 15 3.65 9.72 -17.53
N GLY A 16 3.38 10.49 -16.48
CA GLY A 16 2.29 11.46 -16.44
C GLY A 16 0.91 10.84 -16.63
N HIS A 17 0.74 9.57 -16.30
CA HIS A 17 -0.42 8.80 -16.73
C HIS A 17 -1.41 8.47 -15.61
N TYR A 18 -0.92 8.11 -14.43
CA TYR A 18 -1.77 7.50 -13.39
C TYR A 18 -2.50 8.55 -12.56
N ARG A 19 -3.82 8.34 -12.39
CA ARG A 19 -4.68 9.19 -11.56
C ARG A 19 -4.77 8.72 -10.12
N LEU A 20 -4.39 7.47 -9.87
CA LEU A 20 -4.16 6.94 -8.53
C LEU A 20 -2.97 5.98 -8.55
N ILE A 21 -2.11 6.13 -7.55
CA ILE A 21 -0.99 5.23 -7.24
C ILE A 21 -1.22 4.67 -5.85
N LEU A 22 -1.32 3.34 -5.76
CA LEU A 22 -1.34 2.57 -4.51
C LEU A 22 0.09 2.12 -4.21
N ALA A 23 0.58 2.28 -2.97
CA ALA A 23 1.94 1.90 -2.62
C ALA A 23 2.02 1.21 -1.25
N ASP A 24 2.75 0.10 -1.18
CA ASP A 24 3.12 -0.60 0.06
C ASP A 24 4.66 -0.76 0.13
N PRO A 25 5.42 0.32 0.42
CA PRO A 25 6.87 0.30 0.33
C PRO A 25 7.50 -0.71 1.29
N PRO A 26 8.52 -1.49 0.86
CA PRO A 26 9.20 -2.51 1.65
C PRO A 26 10.18 -1.89 2.66
N THR A 27 9.67 -1.02 3.54
CA THR A 27 10.49 -0.30 4.51
C THR A 27 11.12 -1.23 5.54
N LYS A 28 12.32 -0.87 6.03
CA LYS A 28 12.95 -1.56 7.16
C LYS A 28 12.09 -1.38 8.41
N PHE A 29 11.70 -2.50 9.00
CA PHE A 29 10.90 -2.53 10.22
C PHE A 29 11.77 -3.06 11.36
N VAL A 30 12.00 -2.23 12.38
CA VAL A 30 12.70 -2.63 13.59
C VAL A 30 11.67 -2.95 14.66
N ALA A 31 11.14 -4.17 14.64
CA ALA A 31 10.34 -4.69 15.74
C ALA A 31 10.62 -6.19 15.92
N GLY A 32 11.01 -6.55 17.12
CA GLY A 32 11.27 -7.93 17.51
C GLY A 32 12.74 -8.32 17.49
N THR A 33 13.02 -9.54 17.95
CA THR A 33 14.36 -10.12 18.04
C THR A 33 15.02 -10.30 16.66
N LYS A 34 16.35 -10.26 16.62
CA LYS A 34 17.20 -10.40 15.41
C LYS A 34 16.95 -11.70 14.60
N SER A 35 16.18 -12.64 15.13
CA SER A 35 15.93 -13.97 14.57
C SER A 35 14.75 -14.07 13.60
N ARG A 36 14.10 -12.95 13.22
CA ARG A 36 12.97 -13.04 12.28
C ARG A 36 13.43 -13.23 10.85
N PRO A 37 12.89 -14.24 10.13
CA PRO A 37 13.18 -14.41 8.72
C PRO A 37 12.85 -13.14 7.93
N GLN A 38 13.76 -12.75 7.05
CA GLN A 38 13.50 -11.66 6.10
C GLN A 38 12.75 -12.26 4.92
N HIS A 39 11.48 -11.89 4.78
CA HIS A 39 10.61 -12.47 3.75
C HIS A 39 10.78 -11.83 2.37
N TYR A 40 11.46 -10.69 2.27
CA TYR A 40 11.72 -9.96 1.01
C TYR A 40 12.86 -8.94 1.18
N PRO A 41 13.53 -8.53 0.09
CA PRO A 41 14.50 -7.46 0.10
C PRO A 41 13.87 -6.17 0.62
N ARG A 42 14.54 -5.50 1.56
CA ARG A 42 14.08 -4.24 2.14
C ARG A 42 14.88 -3.09 1.57
N MET A 43 14.21 -1.99 1.30
CA MET A 43 14.82 -0.74 0.91
C MET A 43 15.00 0.18 2.13
N THR A 44 15.95 1.10 2.06
CA THR A 44 16.01 2.20 3.04
C THR A 44 14.91 3.21 2.75
N ASP A 45 14.49 3.96 3.77
CA ASP A 45 13.48 5.01 3.56
C ASP A 45 14.01 6.08 2.57
N ALA A 46 15.33 6.33 2.55
CA ALA A 46 15.98 7.23 1.60
C ALA A 46 15.91 6.71 0.16
N ASP A 47 16.18 5.41 -0.08
CA ASP A 47 16.09 4.81 -1.41
C ASP A 47 14.65 4.85 -1.93
N ILE A 48 13.67 4.59 -1.05
CA ILE A 48 12.25 4.66 -1.41
C ILE A 48 11.86 6.10 -1.76
N ALA A 49 12.29 7.08 -0.97
CA ALA A 49 12.02 8.50 -1.21
C ALA A 49 12.66 9.02 -2.50
N ALA A 50 13.82 8.47 -2.88
CA ALA A 50 14.53 8.85 -4.10
C ALA A 50 13.87 8.31 -5.39
N LEU A 51 12.91 7.39 -5.30
CA LEU A 51 12.18 6.92 -6.47
C LEU A 51 11.38 8.07 -7.11
N PRO A 52 11.48 8.28 -8.44
CA PRO A 52 10.82 9.37 -9.14
C PRO A 52 9.32 9.11 -9.39
N VAL A 53 8.58 8.82 -8.30
CA VAL A 53 7.14 8.46 -8.37
C VAL A 53 6.32 9.61 -8.96
N HIS A 54 6.74 10.86 -8.75
CA HIS A 54 6.10 12.04 -9.32
C HIS A 54 6.05 12.04 -10.85
N ASP A 55 7.01 11.37 -11.52
CA ASP A 55 7.03 11.26 -12.99
C ASP A 55 5.87 10.43 -13.55
N LEU A 56 5.32 9.53 -12.74
CA LEU A 56 4.23 8.66 -13.13
C LEU A 56 2.85 9.32 -12.98
N MET A 57 2.77 10.34 -12.14
CA MET A 57 1.51 10.99 -11.74
C MET A 57 0.94 11.87 -12.84
N HIS A 58 -0.37 11.77 -13.08
CA HIS A 58 -1.09 12.59 -14.05
C HIS A 58 -0.92 14.09 -13.73
N PRO A 59 -0.63 14.96 -14.71
CA PRO A 59 -0.29 16.37 -14.46
C PRO A 59 -1.45 17.18 -13.86
N GLU A 60 -2.69 16.91 -14.22
CA GLU A 60 -3.86 17.59 -13.64
C GLU A 60 -4.11 17.21 -12.18
N GLY A 61 -3.71 16.01 -11.77
CA GLY A 61 -3.85 15.55 -10.41
C GLY A 61 -3.81 14.03 -10.29
N CYS A 62 -3.22 13.59 -9.17
CA CYS A 62 -3.08 12.17 -8.84
C CYS A 62 -3.29 11.96 -7.34
N TRP A 63 -4.00 10.92 -6.98
CA TRP A 63 -4.07 10.39 -5.63
C TRP A 63 -2.90 9.46 -5.37
N LEU A 64 -2.30 9.56 -4.19
CA LEU A 64 -1.37 8.56 -3.66
C LEU A 64 -2.04 7.91 -2.45
N ALA A 65 -2.30 6.61 -2.53
CA ALA A 65 -2.79 5.79 -1.43
C ALA A 65 -1.61 4.99 -0.86
N LEU A 66 -1.19 5.31 0.36
CA LEU A 66 0.02 4.76 0.99
C LEU A 66 -0.35 3.87 2.18
N TRP A 67 0.01 2.60 2.12
CA TRP A 67 -0.12 1.69 3.24
C TRP A 67 0.88 2.01 4.35
N VAL A 68 0.37 2.10 5.57
CA VAL A 68 1.16 2.48 6.73
C VAL A 68 0.83 1.57 7.90
N THR A 69 1.87 0.96 8.47
CA THR A 69 1.74 0.25 9.74
C THR A 69 1.86 1.24 10.90
N SER A 70 1.16 0.99 12.02
CA SER A 70 1.15 1.88 13.18
C SER A 70 2.53 2.40 13.63
N PRO A 71 3.61 1.59 13.66
CA PRO A 71 4.94 2.10 14.05
C PRO A 71 5.57 3.09 13.06
N LYS A 72 5.00 3.21 11.86
CA LYS A 72 5.47 4.15 10.84
C LYS A 72 4.70 5.47 10.84
N LEU A 73 3.57 5.54 11.54
CA LEU A 73 2.80 6.78 11.67
C LEU A 73 3.60 7.90 12.36
N TYR A 74 4.52 7.51 13.24
CA TYR A 74 5.37 8.45 13.98
C TYR A 74 6.85 8.11 13.81
N LYS A 75 7.66 9.15 13.87
CA LYS A 75 9.12 9.08 13.82
C LYS A 75 9.65 9.19 15.24
N PRO A 76 10.56 8.30 15.70
CA PRO A 76 11.23 8.50 16.97
C PRO A 76 11.98 9.84 16.97
N MET A 77 11.98 10.54 18.11
CA MET A 77 12.72 11.79 18.29
C MET A 77 14.20 11.57 17.93
N GLY A 78 14.79 12.47 17.16
CA GLY A 78 16.18 12.40 16.73
C GLY A 78 16.47 11.38 15.62
N SER A 79 15.49 10.62 15.12
CA SER A 79 15.74 9.71 14.00
C SER A 79 15.97 10.47 12.69
N THR A 80 17.12 10.25 12.07
CA THR A 80 17.50 10.82 10.76
C THR A 80 17.26 9.84 9.61
N THR A 81 17.06 8.56 9.90
CA THR A 81 16.97 7.48 8.90
C THR A 81 15.55 7.00 8.63
N ARG A 82 14.58 7.41 9.45
CA ARG A 82 13.17 7.07 9.27
C ARG A 82 12.40 8.25 8.75
N LEU A 83 11.56 8.00 7.75
CA LEU A 83 10.59 8.97 7.25
C LEU A 83 9.20 8.67 7.80
N ARG A 84 8.47 9.71 8.16
CA ARG A 84 7.03 9.63 8.35
C ARG A 84 6.34 9.48 6.99
N PRO A 85 5.08 9.01 6.96
CA PRO A 85 4.33 8.89 5.72
C PRO A 85 4.20 10.20 4.94
N ASP A 86 4.04 11.33 5.65
CA ASP A 86 3.97 12.66 5.07
C ASP A 86 5.30 13.14 4.49
N GLU A 87 6.43 12.83 5.14
CA GLU A 87 7.77 13.13 4.63
C GLU A 87 8.05 12.33 3.34
N LEU A 88 7.70 11.03 3.32
CA LEU A 88 7.84 10.18 2.14
C LEU A 88 6.97 10.67 0.98
N ALA A 89 5.69 10.94 1.25
CA ALA A 89 4.77 11.44 0.24
C ALA A 89 5.20 12.81 -0.29
N SER A 90 5.76 13.66 0.56
CA SER A 90 6.31 14.97 0.16
C SER A 90 7.52 14.81 -0.78
N ALA A 91 8.41 13.83 -0.53
CA ALA A 91 9.50 13.51 -1.44
C ALA A 91 9.00 13.11 -2.84
N TRP A 92 7.82 12.52 -2.93
CA TRP A 92 7.15 12.17 -4.19
C TRP A 92 6.25 13.30 -4.74
N GLY A 93 6.31 14.51 -4.16
CA GLY A 93 5.56 15.68 -4.59
C GLY A 93 4.09 15.69 -4.20
N CYS A 94 3.71 14.93 -3.15
CA CYS A 94 2.34 14.82 -2.65
C CYS A 94 2.19 15.48 -1.27
N ARG A 95 1.00 15.95 -0.98
CA ARG A 95 0.60 16.49 0.34
C ARG A 95 -0.50 15.63 0.95
N PHE A 96 -0.50 15.52 2.26
CA PHE A 96 -1.52 14.78 3.01
C PHE A 96 -2.94 15.32 2.72
N SER A 97 -3.88 14.44 2.60
CA SER A 97 -5.30 14.75 2.40
C SER A 97 -6.17 14.21 3.53
N ALA A 98 -6.12 12.90 3.78
CA ALA A 98 -6.94 12.26 4.80
C ALA A 98 -6.42 10.86 5.13
N ARG A 99 -6.97 10.23 6.20
CA ARG A 99 -7.03 8.77 6.24
C ARG A 99 -8.03 8.35 5.14
N GLY A 100 -7.61 7.50 4.21
CA GLY A 100 -8.50 6.92 3.21
C GLY A 100 -9.30 5.79 3.81
N TRP A 101 -8.57 4.75 4.26
CA TRP A 101 -9.19 3.56 4.83
C TRP A 101 -8.39 3.00 5.98
N LEU A 102 -9.10 2.27 6.87
CA LEU A 102 -8.54 1.48 7.94
C LEU A 102 -8.91 0.02 7.72
N TRP A 103 -7.92 -0.82 7.43
CA TRP A 103 -8.14 -2.25 7.36
C TRP A 103 -8.10 -2.87 8.76
N VAL A 104 -9.25 -3.32 9.24
CA VAL A 104 -9.41 -4.12 10.46
C VAL A 104 -9.25 -5.60 10.10
N LYS A 105 -8.19 -6.22 10.63
CA LYS A 105 -7.79 -7.58 10.29
C LYS A 105 -8.52 -8.60 11.13
N LEU A 106 -9.24 -9.49 10.48
CA LEU A 106 -9.73 -10.70 11.12
C LEU A 106 -8.68 -11.82 11.08
N ARG A 107 -8.80 -12.79 11.96
CA ARG A 107 -7.98 -14.02 11.95
C ARG A 107 -8.23 -14.83 10.66
N LYS A 108 -7.26 -15.66 10.28
CA LYS A 108 -7.45 -16.62 9.19
C LYS A 108 -8.63 -17.54 9.54
N GLY A 109 -9.47 -17.83 8.56
CA GLY A 109 -10.65 -18.67 8.77
C GLY A 109 -11.89 -17.95 9.30
N ALA A 110 -11.79 -16.66 9.68
CA ALA A 110 -12.96 -15.84 9.98
C ALA A 110 -13.77 -15.44 8.74
N ALA A 111 -13.40 -15.93 7.56
CA ALA A 111 -14.08 -15.66 6.29
C ALA A 111 -15.59 -16.01 6.29
N ARG A 112 -16.01 -16.92 7.17
CA ARG A 112 -17.43 -17.26 7.36
C ARG A 112 -18.25 -16.14 8.03
N VAL A 113 -17.57 -15.13 8.56
CA VAL A 113 -18.17 -14.05 9.35
C VAL A 113 -18.42 -12.81 8.51
N VAL A 114 -17.86 -12.73 7.29
CA VAL A 114 -18.00 -11.58 6.39
C VAL A 114 -19.18 -11.82 5.44
N ALA A 115 -20.36 -12.04 5.98
CA ALA A 115 -21.60 -12.00 5.21
C ALA A 115 -22.38 -10.72 5.58
N PRO A 116 -23.32 -10.26 4.73
CA PRO A 116 -24.24 -9.22 5.12
C PRO A 116 -24.91 -9.61 6.46
N HIS A 117 -24.91 -8.70 7.42
CA HIS A 117 -25.43 -8.92 8.80
C HIS A 117 -24.53 -9.71 9.76
N SER A 118 -23.24 -9.85 9.47
CA SER A 118 -22.31 -10.50 10.39
C SER A 118 -22.04 -9.66 11.64
N VAL A 119 -22.07 -10.30 12.80
CA VAL A 119 -21.64 -9.71 14.08
C VAL A 119 -20.23 -10.21 14.37
N PHE A 120 -19.30 -9.28 14.58
CA PHE A 120 -17.91 -9.61 14.94
C PHE A 120 -17.73 -9.62 16.43
N ALA A 121 -17.14 -10.68 16.96
CA ALA A 121 -16.67 -10.73 18.33
C ALA A 121 -15.20 -10.28 18.41
N ALA A 122 -14.75 -9.86 19.59
CA ALA A 122 -13.34 -9.52 19.80
C ALA A 122 -12.38 -10.70 19.49
N SER A 123 -12.87 -11.94 19.67
CA SER A 123 -12.15 -13.17 19.33
C SER A 123 -11.92 -13.38 17.84
N ASP A 124 -12.65 -12.69 16.97
CA ASP A 124 -12.48 -12.78 15.51
C ASP A 124 -11.37 -11.88 14.99
N LEU A 125 -10.96 -10.90 15.79
CA LEU A 125 -9.88 -10.01 15.44
C LEU A 125 -8.54 -10.74 15.42
N HIS A 126 -7.71 -10.40 14.41
CA HIS A 126 -6.34 -10.87 14.40
C HIS A 126 -5.54 -10.26 15.54
N ARG A 127 -4.85 -11.09 16.31
CA ARG A 127 -3.91 -10.63 17.34
C ARG A 127 -2.50 -10.54 16.76
N GLY A 128 -2.13 -9.37 16.24
CA GLY A 128 -0.79 -9.09 15.76
C GLY A 128 0.16 -8.73 16.90
N LEU A 129 1.46 -8.85 16.62
CA LEU A 129 2.50 -8.50 17.59
C LEU A 129 2.63 -6.98 17.72
N GLY A 130 2.48 -6.49 18.93
CA GLY A 130 2.70 -5.11 19.31
C GLY A 130 3.35 -5.03 20.68
N LEU A 131 4.19 -4.01 20.91
CA LEU A 131 4.90 -3.83 22.18
C LEU A 131 3.98 -3.30 23.30
N THR A 132 2.94 -2.58 22.95
CA THR A 132 2.01 -1.97 23.90
C THR A 132 0.62 -2.58 23.80
N THR A 133 0.08 -2.68 22.60
CA THR A 133 -1.23 -3.29 22.32
C THR A 133 -1.11 -4.26 21.16
N ALA A 134 -1.94 -5.31 21.12
CA ALA A 134 -2.04 -6.18 19.96
C ALA A 134 -2.45 -5.36 18.73
N LYS A 135 -1.74 -5.54 17.61
CA LYS A 135 -1.99 -4.79 16.37
C LYS A 135 -2.89 -5.59 15.45
N ASN A 136 -4.04 -5.05 15.16
CA ASN A 136 -5.06 -5.68 14.32
C ASN A 136 -5.58 -4.78 13.19
N ALA A 137 -4.94 -3.64 12.97
CA ALA A 137 -5.32 -2.72 11.91
C ALA A 137 -4.11 -2.18 11.15
N GLU A 138 -4.33 -1.78 9.91
CA GLU A 138 -3.40 -1.01 9.07
C GLU A 138 -4.12 0.16 8.42
N ASP A 139 -3.44 1.29 8.37
CA ASP A 139 -3.95 2.51 7.74
C ASP A 139 -3.58 2.54 6.25
N LEU A 140 -4.51 2.98 5.40
CA LEU A 140 -4.25 3.44 4.04
C LEU A 140 -4.47 4.94 4.00
N LEU A 141 -3.38 5.69 4.00
CA LEU A 141 -3.41 7.15 4.01
C LEU A 141 -3.53 7.70 2.59
N LEU A 142 -4.35 8.72 2.40
CA LEU A 142 -4.49 9.43 1.13
C LEU A 142 -3.68 10.72 1.13
N PHE A 143 -2.87 10.85 0.10
CA PHE A 143 -2.16 12.06 -0.28
C PHE A 143 -2.58 12.46 -1.68
N ARG A 144 -2.31 13.72 -2.05
CA ARG A 144 -2.64 14.23 -3.38
C ARG A 144 -1.55 15.11 -3.96
N ARG A 145 -1.38 15.02 -5.27
CA ARG A 145 -0.66 15.99 -6.10
C ARG A 145 -1.69 16.70 -6.98
N GLY A 146 -1.58 18.02 -7.11
CA GLY A 146 -2.55 18.80 -7.88
C GLY A 146 -3.96 18.75 -7.29
N SER A 147 -4.96 18.64 -8.17
CA SER A 147 -6.39 18.64 -7.82
C SER A 147 -7.11 17.41 -8.38
N PRO A 148 -6.78 16.19 -7.90
CA PRO A 148 -7.41 14.98 -8.42
C PRO A 148 -8.90 14.94 -8.08
N LYS A 149 -9.70 14.41 -9.01
CA LYS A 149 -11.15 14.29 -8.84
C LYS A 149 -11.50 13.12 -7.93
N VAL A 150 -12.60 13.28 -7.19
CA VAL A 150 -13.26 12.23 -6.42
C VAL A 150 -14.54 11.84 -7.17
N LYS A 151 -14.72 10.55 -7.45
CA LYS A 151 -15.89 9.99 -8.11
C LYS A 151 -17.05 9.81 -7.14
N SER A 152 -16.76 9.25 -5.95
CA SER A 152 -17.75 9.01 -4.91
C SER A 152 -17.18 9.27 -3.51
N ARG A 153 -18.01 9.79 -2.61
CA ARG A 153 -17.73 9.94 -1.18
C ARG A 153 -18.63 9.07 -0.31
N LYS A 154 -19.30 8.08 -0.90
CA LYS A 154 -20.27 7.24 -0.19
C LYS A 154 -19.65 6.05 0.54
N GLY A 155 -18.41 5.68 0.19
CA GLY A 155 -17.71 4.55 0.79
C GLY A 155 -17.34 4.80 2.26
N PHE A 156 -17.50 3.78 3.11
CA PHE A 156 -17.01 3.81 4.49
C PHE A 156 -15.49 3.66 4.54
N GLU A 157 -14.86 4.29 5.54
CA GLU A 157 -13.40 4.21 5.72
C GLU A 157 -12.94 2.86 6.33
N ILE A 158 -13.80 2.12 7.00
CA ILE A 158 -13.43 0.86 7.64
C ILE A 158 -13.63 -0.29 6.67
N VAL A 159 -12.58 -1.06 6.46
CA VAL A 159 -12.60 -2.33 5.72
C VAL A 159 -12.29 -3.45 6.69
N ILE A 160 -13.22 -4.40 6.83
CA ILE A 160 -13.07 -5.55 7.72
C ILE A 160 -12.93 -6.78 6.86
N SER A 161 -11.75 -7.43 6.90
CA SER A 161 -11.54 -8.66 6.14
C SER A 161 -10.51 -9.57 6.78
N PRO A 162 -10.55 -10.89 6.49
CA PRO A 162 -9.60 -11.84 7.03
C PRO A 162 -8.18 -11.56 6.52
N ARG A 163 -7.22 -11.76 7.41
CA ARG A 163 -5.83 -11.84 7.02
C ARG A 163 -5.59 -13.11 6.20
N ARG A 164 -4.88 -12.96 5.10
CA ARG A 164 -4.43 -14.07 4.25
C ARG A 164 -2.93 -14.35 4.44
N GLU A 165 -2.18 -14.49 3.36
CA GLU A 165 -0.74 -14.68 3.39
C GLU A 165 -0.04 -13.46 4.01
N HIS A 166 1.23 -13.65 4.39
CA HIS A 166 2.01 -12.57 4.99
C HIS A 166 2.13 -11.37 4.03
N SER A 167 1.77 -10.20 4.52
CA SER A 167 1.81 -8.92 3.79
C SER A 167 0.82 -8.79 2.61
N ARG A 168 -0.03 -9.77 2.33
CA ARG A 168 -1.09 -9.63 1.34
C ARG A 168 -2.17 -8.70 1.88
N LYS A 169 -2.44 -7.64 1.13
CA LYS A 169 -3.51 -6.67 1.44
C LYS A 169 -4.87 -7.22 1.00
N PRO A 170 -5.98 -6.69 1.53
CA PRO A 170 -7.32 -7.13 1.15
C PRO A 170 -7.65 -6.74 -0.29
N ASP A 171 -8.24 -7.66 -1.06
CA ASP A 171 -8.62 -7.39 -2.45
C ASP A 171 -9.78 -6.40 -2.53
N GLU A 172 -10.62 -6.34 -1.49
CA GLU A 172 -11.70 -5.38 -1.32
C GLU A 172 -11.21 -3.92 -1.37
N MET A 173 -9.91 -3.70 -1.15
CA MET A 173 -9.33 -2.36 -1.23
C MET A 173 -9.29 -1.81 -2.65
N TYR A 174 -9.09 -2.67 -3.66
CA TYR A 174 -9.15 -2.23 -5.06
C TYR A 174 -10.55 -1.71 -5.40
N GLU A 175 -11.59 -2.42 -4.95
CA GLU A 175 -13.00 -2.01 -5.17
C GLU A 175 -13.29 -0.66 -4.51
N LYS A 176 -12.81 -0.45 -3.29
CA LYS A 176 -12.94 0.82 -2.57
C LYS A 176 -12.24 1.97 -3.28
N ILE A 177 -11.08 1.72 -3.83
CA ILE A 177 -10.32 2.71 -4.60
C ILE A 177 -11.05 3.04 -5.92
N GLU A 178 -11.55 2.05 -6.63
CA GLU A 178 -12.28 2.20 -7.89
C GLU A 178 -13.64 2.88 -7.70
N GLU A 179 -14.28 2.70 -6.54
CA GLU A 179 -15.45 3.45 -6.12
C GLU A 179 -15.11 4.93 -5.86
N PHE A 180 -13.95 5.19 -5.23
CA PHE A 180 -13.52 6.51 -4.79
C PHE A 180 -13.09 7.42 -5.96
N CYS A 181 -12.33 6.93 -6.92
CA CYS A 181 -11.84 7.72 -8.05
C CYS A 181 -11.69 6.87 -9.31
N ASP A 182 -11.64 7.53 -10.46
CA ASP A 182 -11.37 6.87 -11.74
C ASP A 182 -9.86 6.70 -11.96
N GLY A 183 -9.48 5.64 -12.70
CA GLY A 183 -8.11 5.38 -13.13
C GLY A 183 -7.63 6.32 -14.25
N PRO A 184 -6.49 6.02 -14.82
CA PRO A 184 -5.67 4.81 -14.71
C PRO A 184 -5.04 4.61 -13.32
N TYR A 185 -4.92 3.32 -12.92
CA TYR A 185 -4.40 2.93 -11.62
C TYR A 185 -3.03 2.25 -11.75
N LEU A 186 -2.19 2.46 -10.74
CA LEU A 186 -0.90 1.78 -10.60
C LEU A 186 -0.73 1.29 -9.16
N GLU A 187 -0.24 0.07 -8.99
CA GLU A 187 0.27 -0.38 -7.70
C GLU A 187 1.79 -0.50 -7.73
N LEU A 188 2.46 0.26 -6.86
CA LEU A 188 3.90 0.18 -6.63
C LEU A 188 4.22 -0.79 -5.51
N PHE A 189 5.33 -1.53 -5.67
CA PHE A 189 5.77 -2.60 -4.77
C PHE A 189 4.77 -3.76 -4.72
N ALA A 190 4.08 -3.96 -5.84
CA ALA A 190 3.02 -4.94 -5.99
C ALA A 190 3.51 -6.36 -5.80
N ARG A 191 2.62 -7.19 -5.25
CA ARG A 191 2.81 -8.64 -5.09
C ARG A 191 1.72 -9.46 -5.77
N ASN A 192 0.81 -8.77 -6.41
CA ASN A 192 -0.26 -9.30 -7.23
C ASN A 192 -0.27 -8.56 -8.55
N GLN A 193 -0.80 -9.16 -9.62
CA GLN A 193 -0.97 -8.53 -10.93
C GLN A 193 -2.29 -8.93 -11.60
N ASP A 194 -3.27 -9.41 -10.84
CA ASP A 194 -4.48 -10.05 -11.38
C ASP A 194 -5.69 -9.10 -11.42
N ARG A 195 -5.51 -7.79 -11.19
CA ARG A 195 -6.63 -6.84 -11.20
C ARG A 195 -6.75 -6.15 -12.57
N PRO A 196 -7.83 -6.40 -13.34
CA PRO A 196 -8.07 -5.67 -14.59
C PRO A 196 -8.12 -4.15 -14.38
N GLY A 197 -7.55 -3.39 -15.32
CA GLY A 197 -7.51 -1.92 -15.25
C GLY A 197 -6.40 -1.34 -14.37
N TRP A 198 -5.57 -2.19 -13.75
CA TRP A 198 -4.40 -1.81 -12.97
C TRP A 198 -3.12 -2.18 -13.68
N GLU A 199 -2.12 -1.32 -13.54
CA GLU A 199 -0.72 -1.65 -13.83
C GLU A 199 0.01 -1.91 -12.52
N PHE A 200 1.06 -2.74 -12.58
CA PHE A 200 1.75 -3.23 -11.39
C PHE A 200 3.26 -3.10 -11.57
N TRP A 201 3.93 -2.63 -10.52
CA TRP A 201 5.38 -2.59 -10.46
C TRP A 201 5.88 -3.11 -9.12
N GLY A 202 6.83 -4.07 -9.15
CA GLY A 202 7.42 -4.65 -7.97
C GLY A 202 8.27 -5.88 -8.30
N ASN A 203 9.06 -6.33 -7.33
CA ASN A 203 9.93 -7.51 -7.51
C ASN A 203 9.22 -8.84 -7.29
N GLU A 204 8.01 -8.84 -6.76
CA GLU A 204 7.25 -10.05 -6.39
C GLU A 204 5.83 -10.05 -6.97
N THR A 205 5.61 -9.43 -8.14
CA THR A 205 4.27 -9.26 -8.74
C THR A 205 3.52 -10.58 -8.97
N HIS A 206 4.25 -11.70 -9.12
CA HIS A 206 3.66 -13.03 -9.34
C HIS A 206 3.32 -13.78 -8.06
N ARG A 207 3.66 -13.25 -6.88
CA ARG A 207 3.61 -14.01 -5.63
C ARG A 207 2.22 -14.47 -5.24
N PHE A 208 1.19 -13.71 -5.57
CA PHE A 208 -0.20 -13.99 -5.23
C PHE A 208 -1.10 -14.11 -6.46
N SER A 209 -0.52 -14.18 -7.65
CA SER A 209 -1.27 -14.36 -8.90
C SER A 209 -1.93 -15.72 -8.97
N THR A 210 -3.21 -15.73 -9.34
CA THR A 210 -4.00 -16.95 -9.54
C THR A 210 -3.86 -17.48 -10.97
N MET A 211 -3.30 -16.71 -11.89
CA MET A 211 -3.20 -17.06 -13.33
C MET A 211 -2.25 -18.21 -13.64
N LEU A 212 -1.49 -18.76 -12.68
CA LEU A 212 -0.52 -19.85 -12.92
C LEU A 212 -1.01 -21.25 -12.50
N THR A 213 -2.26 -21.42 -12.04
CA THR A 213 -2.77 -22.72 -11.61
C THR A 213 -3.75 -23.37 -12.60
N GLY A 214 -3.80 -22.88 -13.84
CA GLY A 214 -4.71 -23.39 -14.88
C GLY A 214 -3.97 -24.03 -16.05
N ALA A 215 -2.98 -24.91 -15.81
CA ALA A 215 -2.38 -25.76 -16.86
C ALA A 215 -1.82 -27.05 -16.22
N ALA A 216 -2.66 -28.03 -16.03
CA ALA A 216 -2.31 -29.47 -16.02
C ALA A 216 -3.59 -30.28 -16.28
#